data_e03479dcd3bfa847d45ba790c9fb7c9b
#
_entry.id   e03479dcd3bfa847d45ba790c9fb7c9b
#
_cell.length_a   1.000
_cell.length_b   1.000
_cell.length_c   1.000
_cell.angle_alpha   90.00
_cell.angle_beta   90.00
_cell.angle_gamma   90.00
#
_symmetry.space_group_name_H-M   'P 1'
#
loop_
_entity.id
_entity.type
_entity.pdbx_description
1 polymer ?
#
loop_
_entity_poly.entity_id
_entity_poly.type
_entity_poly.pdbx_seq_one_letter_code
_entity_poly.pdbx_strand_id
1 'polypeptide(L)'
;TLTAKALASESGLNFLAVKGPEIFNKYVGESERTIREIFRKARAAAPSIIFFDEIDALASSREDASTAASQNVLTSLLNEIDGVEELKGVVVVAATNRPSEIDAALLRPGRLDRHIYVAPPDLDARLDLITKKCTKFDVKDSETLFEKLAHATEGCSGAEVALLCQEAGLAAIM
;
A
#
# COMPACT_ATOMS: atom_id res chain seq x y z
N THR A 1 -0.20 1.28 2.73
CA THR A 1 0.79 0.57 3.58
C THR A 1 0.27 0.23 4.98
N LEU A 2 -0.36 1.17 5.74
CA LEU A 2 -0.88 0.90 7.09
C LEU A 2 -1.97 -0.18 7.10
N THR A 3 -2.95 -0.07 6.21
CA THR A 3 -4.03 -1.06 6.05
C THR A 3 -3.50 -2.46 5.75
N ALA A 4 -2.44 -2.53 4.93
CA ALA A 4 -1.80 -3.82 4.62
C ALA A 4 -1.10 -4.44 5.83
N LYS A 5 -0.46 -3.60 6.67
CA LYS A 5 0.15 -4.07 7.93
C LYS A 5 -0.91 -4.58 8.91
N ALA A 6 -2.05 -3.88 9.01
CA ALA A 6 -3.17 -4.33 9.83
C ALA A 6 -3.74 -5.66 9.30
N LEU A 7 -3.93 -5.78 7.98
CA LEU A 7 -4.35 -7.02 7.35
C LEU A 7 -3.40 -8.18 7.66
N ALA A 8 -2.09 -7.95 7.60
CA ALA A 8 -1.07 -8.94 7.95
C ALA A 8 -1.20 -9.42 9.40
N SER A 9 -1.41 -8.47 10.33
CA SER A 9 -1.50 -8.78 11.77
C SER A 9 -2.79 -9.54 12.12
N GLU A 10 -3.91 -9.18 11.49
CA GLU A 10 -5.22 -9.73 11.85
C GLU A 10 -5.57 -11.01 11.09
N SER A 11 -5.06 -11.19 9.88
CA SER A 11 -5.37 -12.38 9.08
C SER A 11 -4.71 -13.66 9.59
N GLY A 12 -3.61 -13.57 10.33
CA GLY A 12 -2.81 -14.72 10.73
C GLY A 12 -2.16 -15.48 9.56
N LEU A 13 -2.22 -14.93 8.33
CA LEU A 13 -1.67 -15.53 7.13
C LEU A 13 -0.20 -15.14 6.95
N ASN A 14 0.54 -15.96 6.22
CA ASN A 14 1.89 -15.59 5.79
C ASN A 14 1.82 -14.36 4.89
N PHE A 15 2.63 -13.33 5.19
CA PHE A 15 2.56 -12.04 4.52
C PHE A 15 3.91 -11.68 3.89
N LEU A 16 3.91 -11.50 2.57
CA LEU A 16 5.07 -11.08 1.80
C LEU A 16 4.85 -9.64 1.30
N ALA A 17 5.54 -8.67 1.92
CA ALA A 17 5.51 -7.28 1.46
C ALA A 17 6.61 -7.05 0.43
N VAL A 18 6.24 -6.39 -0.65
CA VAL A 18 7.11 -6.06 -1.77
C VAL A 18 6.87 -4.62 -2.17
N LYS A 19 7.91 -3.82 -2.29
CA LYS A 19 7.78 -2.47 -2.84
C LYS A 19 8.13 -2.48 -4.33
N GLY A 20 7.29 -1.84 -5.15
CA GLY A 20 7.49 -1.77 -6.59
C GLY A 20 8.91 -1.36 -6.98
N PRO A 21 9.44 -0.22 -6.49
CA PRO A 21 10.78 0.24 -6.83
C PRO A 21 11.93 -0.72 -6.46
N GLU A 22 11.76 -1.55 -5.43
CA GLU A 22 12.80 -2.49 -4.97
C GLU A 22 13.01 -3.67 -5.94
N ILE A 23 12.04 -3.93 -6.83
CA ILE A 23 12.13 -4.99 -7.83
C ILE A 23 13.06 -4.59 -8.99
N PHE A 24 13.17 -3.30 -9.28
CA PHE A 24 14.04 -2.84 -10.35
C PHE A 24 15.52 -2.89 -9.93
N ASN A 25 16.21 -3.90 -10.41
CA ASN A 25 17.65 -4.02 -10.26
C ASN A 25 18.39 -3.52 -11.52
N LYS A 26 19.65 -3.15 -11.33
CA LYS A 26 20.51 -2.64 -12.43
C LYS A 26 20.81 -3.66 -13.52
N TYR A 27 20.52 -4.94 -13.29
CA TYR A 27 20.88 -6.02 -14.22
C TYR A 27 19.65 -6.56 -14.93
N VAL A 28 19.77 -6.74 -16.24
CA VAL A 28 18.71 -7.29 -17.11
C VAL A 28 18.38 -8.72 -16.67
N GLY A 29 17.08 -9.01 -16.50
CA GLY A 29 16.58 -10.35 -16.12
C GLY A 29 16.51 -10.63 -14.62
N GLU A 30 17.13 -9.84 -13.75
CA GLU A 30 17.03 -10.03 -12.30
C GLU A 30 15.64 -9.64 -11.75
N SER A 31 15.03 -8.63 -12.33
CA SER A 31 13.71 -8.16 -11.92
C SER A 31 12.63 -9.22 -12.16
N GLU A 32 12.64 -9.87 -13.32
CA GLU A 32 11.71 -10.95 -13.64
C GLU A 32 11.95 -12.18 -12.76
N ARG A 33 13.22 -12.49 -12.47
CA ARG A 33 13.58 -13.56 -11.55
C ARG A 33 13.07 -13.28 -10.15
N THR A 34 13.20 -12.04 -9.67
CA THR A 34 12.71 -11.62 -8.35
C THR A 34 11.19 -11.80 -8.24
N ILE A 35 10.41 -11.41 -9.27
CA ILE A 35 8.96 -11.64 -9.30
C ILE A 35 8.66 -13.14 -9.18
N ARG A 36 9.24 -13.98 -10.02
CA ARG A 36 9.05 -15.43 -9.95
C ARG A 36 9.39 -16.01 -8.57
N GLU A 37 10.45 -15.54 -7.94
CA GLU A 37 10.83 -15.99 -6.59
C GLU A 37 9.83 -15.57 -5.52
N ILE A 38 9.25 -14.36 -5.61
CA ILE A 38 8.20 -13.89 -4.70
C ILE A 38 6.99 -14.82 -4.77
N PHE A 39 6.49 -15.08 -5.96
CA PHE A 39 5.33 -15.97 -6.16
C PHE A 39 5.64 -17.41 -5.75
N ARG A 40 6.81 -17.91 -6.05
CA ARG A 40 7.26 -19.23 -5.59
C ARG A 40 7.27 -19.35 -4.06
N LYS A 41 7.81 -18.33 -3.37
CA LYS A 41 7.81 -18.27 -1.90
C LYS A 41 6.39 -18.20 -1.33
N ALA A 42 5.51 -17.41 -1.96
CA ALA A 42 4.12 -17.29 -1.53
C ALA A 42 3.38 -18.63 -1.67
N ARG A 43 3.53 -19.33 -2.80
CA ARG A 43 2.95 -20.67 -3.00
C ARG A 43 3.45 -21.68 -1.98
N ALA A 44 4.75 -21.67 -1.70
CA ALA A 44 5.34 -22.55 -0.70
C ALA A 44 4.88 -22.27 0.74
N ALA A 45 4.49 -21.03 1.01
CA ALA A 45 4.00 -20.57 2.32
C ALA A 45 2.47 -20.45 2.38
N ALA A 46 1.74 -21.01 1.42
CA ALA A 46 0.28 -20.93 1.39
C ALA A 46 -0.34 -21.55 2.67
N PRO A 47 -1.40 -20.95 3.25
CA PRO A 47 -2.11 -19.76 2.77
C PRO A 47 -1.32 -18.46 3.04
N SER A 48 -1.21 -17.61 2.02
CA SER A 48 -0.36 -16.42 2.08
C SER A 48 -0.94 -15.22 1.32
N ILE A 49 -0.44 -14.04 1.67
CA ILE A 49 -0.77 -12.78 1.01
C ILE A 49 0.52 -12.19 0.42
N ILE A 50 0.50 -11.84 -0.87
CA ILE A 50 1.52 -10.99 -1.49
C ILE A 50 0.97 -9.57 -1.51
N PHE A 51 1.66 -8.63 -0.89
CA PHE A 51 1.30 -7.22 -0.92
C PHE A 51 2.32 -6.42 -1.73
N PHE A 52 1.87 -5.87 -2.84
CA PHE A 52 2.66 -4.93 -3.64
C PHE A 52 2.34 -3.50 -3.23
N ASP A 53 3.31 -2.79 -2.67
CA ASP A 53 3.21 -1.34 -2.43
C ASP A 53 3.80 -0.59 -3.62
N GLU A 54 3.19 0.54 -4.01
CA GLU A 54 3.61 1.34 -5.17
C GLU A 54 3.70 0.49 -6.45
N ILE A 55 2.62 -0.27 -6.74
CA ILE A 55 2.61 -1.17 -7.91
C ILE A 55 2.71 -0.42 -9.24
N ASP A 56 2.35 0.86 -9.29
CA ASP A 56 2.53 1.74 -10.44
C ASP A 56 3.97 1.77 -10.93
N ALA A 57 4.95 1.62 -10.05
CA ALA A 57 6.35 1.50 -10.46
C ALA A 57 6.62 0.26 -11.34
N LEU A 58 5.88 -0.84 -11.14
CA LEU A 58 6.04 -2.08 -11.92
C LEU A 58 5.10 -2.18 -13.11
N ALA A 59 3.99 -1.51 -13.02
CA ALA A 59 2.79 -1.75 -13.81
C ALA A 59 2.33 -0.52 -14.58
N SER A 60 3.24 0.44 -14.85
CA SER A 60 2.94 1.61 -15.65
C SER A 60 2.45 1.21 -17.04
N SER A 61 1.53 2.01 -17.58
CA SER A 61 0.96 1.81 -18.90
C SER A 61 2.07 1.77 -19.97
N ARG A 62 1.84 1.00 -21.04
CA ARG A 62 2.83 0.81 -22.11
C ARG A 62 3.25 2.09 -22.81
N GLU A 63 2.44 3.14 -22.72
CA GLU A 63 2.72 4.45 -23.28
C GLU A 63 3.77 5.22 -22.46
N ASP A 64 3.81 4.98 -21.14
CA ASP A 64 4.75 5.60 -20.21
C ASP A 64 5.99 4.74 -19.93
N ALA A 65 5.94 3.43 -20.26
CA ALA A 65 7.04 2.49 -20.06
C ALA A 65 8.17 2.74 -21.07
N SER A 66 9.08 3.65 -20.74
CA SER A 66 10.18 4.09 -21.59
C SER A 66 11.27 3.02 -21.84
N THR A 67 11.18 1.84 -21.21
CA THR A 67 12.21 0.80 -21.33
C THR A 67 11.63 -0.59 -21.54
N ALA A 68 12.28 -1.40 -22.42
CA ALA A 68 11.94 -2.81 -22.62
C ALA A 68 11.97 -3.62 -21.29
N ALA A 69 12.77 -3.20 -20.32
CA ALA A 69 12.87 -3.81 -19.01
C ALA A 69 11.55 -3.73 -18.22
N SER A 70 10.87 -2.57 -18.23
CA SER A 70 9.58 -2.39 -17.55
C SER A 70 8.50 -3.28 -18.16
N GLN A 71 8.47 -3.42 -19.48
CA GLN A 71 7.52 -4.29 -20.16
C GLN A 71 7.74 -5.76 -19.83
N ASN A 72 8.99 -6.21 -19.70
CA ASN A 72 9.32 -7.57 -19.33
C ASN A 72 8.89 -7.88 -17.89
N VAL A 73 9.09 -6.93 -16.97
CA VAL A 73 8.65 -7.03 -15.57
C VAL A 73 7.13 -7.15 -15.48
N LEU A 74 6.40 -6.29 -16.17
CA LEU A 74 4.93 -6.36 -16.24
C LEU A 74 4.46 -7.69 -16.81
N THR A 75 5.07 -8.14 -17.92
CA THR A 75 4.72 -9.42 -18.55
C THR A 75 4.99 -10.59 -17.59
N SER A 76 6.09 -10.55 -16.86
CA SER A 76 6.40 -11.57 -15.85
C SER A 76 5.38 -11.59 -14.72
N LEU A 77 4.96 -10.40 -14.24
CA LEU A 77 3.93 -10.26 -13.20
C LEU A 77 2.59 -10.81 -13.68
N LEU A 78 2.17 -10.48 -14.91
CA LEU A 78 0.93 -11.01 -15.51
C LEU A 78 0.98 -12.53 -15.63
N ASN A 79 2.10 -13.08 -16.07
CA ASN A 79 2.28 -14.53 -16.19
C ASN A 79 2.23 -15.27 -14.85
N GLU A 80 2.72 -14.65 -13.78
CA GLU A 80 2.63 -15.23 -12.43
C GLU A 80 1.23 -15.16 -11.84
N ILE A 81 0.48 -14.09 -12.13
CA ILE A 81 -0.92 -13.96 -11.69
C ILE A 81 -1.82 -14.92 -12.45
N ASP A 82 -1.67 -15.01 -13.79
CA ASP A 82 -2.46 -15.90 -14.64
C ASP A 82 -1.97 -17.35 -14.65
N GLY A 83 -0.85 -17.61 -14.05
CA GLY A 83 0.08 -18.71 -14.24
C GLY A 83 -0.49 -20.10 -14.47
N VAL A 84 0.33 -20.94 -15.08
CA VAL A 84 0.07 -22.38 -15.29
C VAL A 84 -0.15 -23.12 -13.95
N GLU A 85 0.43 -22.63 -12.88
CA GLU A 85 0.17 -23.07 -11.50
C GLU A 85 -0.87 -22.16 -10.87
N GLU A 86 -2.07 -22.67 -10.61
CA GLU A 86 -3.11 -21.94 -9.90
C GLU A 86 -2.56 -21.34 -8.58
N LEU A 87 -2.92 -20.08 -8.31
CA LEU A 87 -2.60 -19.40 -7.04
C LEU A 87 -3.47 -19.96 -5.90
N LYS A 88 -3.38 -21.28 -5.66
CA LYS A 88 -4.15 -21.94 -4.58
C LYS A 88 -3.67 -21.43 -3.22
N GLY A 89 -4.56 -20.74 -2.50
CA GLY A 89 -4.26 -20.21 -1.18
C GLY A 89 -3.32 -18.99 -1.17
N VAL A 90 -3.09 -18.34 -2.32
CA VAL A 90 -2.32 -17.09 -2.41
C VAL A 90 -3.25 -15.97 -2.84
N VAL A 91 -3.29 -14.89 -2.06
CA VAL A 91 -4.03 -13.66 -2.38
C VAL A 91 -3.04 -12.58 -2.76
N VAL A 92 -3.29 -11.91 -3.88
CA VAL A 92 -2.48 -10.76 -4.31
C VAL A 92 -3.24 -9.48 -3.96
N VAL A 93 -2.58 -8.60 -3.23
CA VAL A 93 -3.08 -7.27 -2.86
C VAL A 93 -2.08 -6.24 -3.36
N ALA A 94 -2.57 -5.19 -4.00
CA ALA A 94 -1.72 -4.12 -4.51
C ALA A 94 -2.22 -2.76 -4.02
N ALA A 95 -1.29 -1.83 -3.80
CA ALA A 95 -1.58 -0.44 -3.48
C ALA A 95 -0.90 0.50 -4.46
N THR A 96 -1.60 1.57 -4.83
CA THR A 96 -1.07 2.64 -5.68
C THR A 96 -1.68 3.98 -5.30
N ASN A 97 -0.93 5.03 -5.47
CA ASN A 97 -1.41 6.42 -5.42
C ASN A 97 -1.78 6.95 -6.81
N ARG A 98 -1.52 6.18 -7.87
CA ARG A 98 -1.71 6.58 -9.28
C ARG A 98 -2.50 5.53 -10.05
N PRO A 99 -3.79 5.35 -9.76
CA PRO A 99 -4.59 4.29 -10.38
C PRO A 99 -4.70 4.44 -11.91
N SER A 100 -4.59 5.68 -12.43
CA SER A 100 -4.62 5.95 -13.87
C SER A 100 -3.38 5.49 -14.62
N GLU A 101 -2.25 5.28 -13.95
CA GLU A 101 -1.00 4.83 -14.55
C GLU A 101 -0.90 3.29 -14.62
N ILE A 102 -1.81 2.55 -13.98
CA ILE A 102 -1.82 1.08 -13.98
C ILE A 102 -2.23 0.54 -15.36
N ASP A 103 -1.45 -0.39 -15.90
CA ASP A 103 -1.78 -1.07 -17.15
C ASP A 103 -3.13 -1.81 -17.02
N ALA A 104 -4.04 -1.54 -17.97
CA ALA A 104 -5.37 -2.11 -17.99
C ALA A 104 -5.40 -3.66 -18.00
N ALA A 105 -4.31 -4.30 -18.43
CA ALA A 105 -4.20 -5.74 -18.39
C ALA A 105 -4.22 -6.30 -16.96
N LEU A 106 -3.67 -5.58 -15.98
CA LEU A 106 -3.72 -6.00 -14.57
C LEU A 106 -5.11 -5.88 -13.94
N LEU A 107 -5.94 -4.98 -14.45
CA LEU A 107 -7.26 -4.69 -13.91
C LEU A 107 -8.36 -5.62 -14.48
N ARG A 108 -8.00 -6.57 -15.33
CA ARG A 108 -8.94 -7.52 -15.94
C ARG A 108 -9.49 -8.51 -14.89
N PRO A 109 -10.72 -9.03 -15.10
CA PRO A 109 -11.29 -10.08 -14.28
C PRO A 109 -10.33 -11.27 -14.10
N GLY A 110 -10.26 -11.78 -12.87
CA GLY A 110 -9.33 -12.86 -12.50
C GLY A 110 -7.93 -12.43 -12.11
N ARG A 111 -7.64 -11.12 -12.14
CA ARG A 111 -6.37 -10.53 -11.71
C ARG A 111 -6.63 -9.56 -10.54
N LEU A 112 -6.21 -8.29 -10.65
CA LEU A 112 -6.54 -7.25 -9.67
C LEU A 112 -7.92 -6.66 -9.99
N ASP A 113 -8.96 -7.47 -9.94
CA ASP A 113 -10.32 -7.11 -10.35
C ASP A 113 -11.15 -6.44 -9.24
N ARG A 114 -10.71 -6.50 -8.00
CA ARG A 114 -11.34 -5.87 -6.84
C ARG A 114 -10.67 -4.54 -6.51
N HIS A 115 -11.34 -3.44 -6.83
CA HIS A 115 -10.80 -2.11 -6.59
C HIS A 115 -11.47 -1.51 -5.35
N ILE A 116 -10.65 -1.06 -4.39
CA ILE A 116 -11.08 -0.41 -3.16
C ILE A 116 -10.48 0.97 -3.12
N TYR A 117 -11.34 1.98 -3.15
CA TYR A 117 -10.91 3.37 -2.96
C TYR A 117 -10.76 3.67 -1.47
N VAL A 118 -9.56 4.07 -1.06
CA VAL A 118 -9.27 4.53 0.29
C VAL A 118 -9.27 6.05 0.29
N ALA A 119 -10.39 6.62 0.74
CA ALA A 119 -10.55 8.07 0.84
C ALA A 119 -9.67 8.68 1.94
N PRO A 120 -9.38 10.00 1.89
CA PRO A 120 -8.89 10.73 3.05
C PRO A 120 -9.83 10.52 4.26
N PRO A 121 -9.32 10.63 5.50
CA PRO A 121 -10.12 10.40 6.69
C PRO A 121 -11.26 11.43 6.79
N ASP A 122 -12.44 10.97 7.15
CA ASP A 122 -13.58 11.81 7.50
C ASP A 122 -13.36 12.49 8.88
N LEU A 123 -14.32 13.28 9.32
CA LEU A 123 -14.22 14.03 10.58
C LEU A 123 -13.99 13.09 11.78
N ASP A 124 -14.76 12.01 11.86
CA ASP A 124 -14.69 11.06 12.98
C ASP A 124 -13.36 10.32 13.00
N ALA A 125 -12.87 9.90 11.82
CA ALA A 125 -11.57 9.26 11.69
C ALA A 125 -10.42 10.23 12.04
N ARG A 126 -10.52 11.52 11.71
CA ARG A 126 -9.52 12.52 12.12
C ARG A 126 -9.53 12.75 13.62
N LEU A 127 -10.72 12.84 14.23
CA LEU A 127 -10.87 12.98 15.67
C LEU A 127 -10.25 11.78 16.41
N ASP A 128 -10.54 10.55 15.94
CA ASP A 128 -9.97 9.32 16.49
C ASP A 128 -8.43 9.27 16.33
N LEU A 129 -7.91 9.72 15.19
CA LEU A 129 -6.47 9.84 14.94
C LEU A 129 -5.81 10.83 15.91
N ILE A 130 -6.38 12.02 16.09
CA ILE A 130 -5.87 13.05 17.01
C ILE A 130 -5.88 12.51 18.44
N THR A 131 -6.99 11.93 18.87
CA THR A 131 -7.15 11.35 20.20
C THR A 131 -6.08 10.27 20.45
N LYS A 132 -5.90 9.33 19.53
CA LYS A 132 -4.89 8.27 19.66
C LYS A 132 -3.46 8.80 19.67
N LYS A 133 -3.15 9.81 18.86
CA LYS A 133 -1.81 10.41 18.82
C LYS A 133 -1.49 11.24 20.05
N CYS A 134 -2.48 11.92 20.61
CA CYS A 134 -2.32 12.76 21.76
C CYS A 134 -2.54 12.04 23.11
N THR A 135 -2.79 10.73 23.12
CA THR A 135 -3.03 9.95 24.36
C THR A 135 -1.92 10.11 25.42
N LYS A 136 -0.69 10.38 25.00
CA LYS A 136 0.47 10.56 25.89
C LYS A 136 0.70 12.02 26.31
N PHE A 137 -0.10 12.95 25.82
CA PHE A 137 0.02 14.37 26.09
C PHE A 137 -0.97 14.76 27.20
N ASP A 138 -0.51 15.58 28.15
CA ASP A 138 -1.38 16.20 29.14
C ASP A 138 -2.02 17.45 28.54
N VAL A 139 -3.20 17.29 27.96
CA VAL A 139 -3.92 18.34 27.25
C VAL A 139 -5.13 18.78 28.07
N LYS A 140 -5.16 20.05 28.48
CA LYS A 140 -6.35 20.64 29.11
C LYS A 140 -7.47 20.81 28.10
N ASP A 141 -8.72 20.53 28.52
CA ASP A 141 -9.93 20.60 27.68
C ASP A 141 -9.78 19.81 26.37
N SER A 142 -9.19 18.61 26.44
CA SER A 142 -8.81 17.80 25.30
C SER A 142 -9.96 17.52 24.31
N GLU A 143 -11.17 17.24 24.81
CA GLU A 143 -12.33 16.94 23.95
C GLU A 143 -12.66 18.11 23.01
N THR A 144 -12.88 19.31 23.57
CA THR A 144 -13.19 20.50 22.80
C THR A 144 -12.07 20.90 21.84
N LEU A 145 -10.80 20.74 22.27
CA LEU A 145 -9.66 21.06 21.43
C LEU A 145 -9.53 20.07 20.26
N PHE A 146 -9.70 18.77 20.53
CA PHE A 146 -9.58 17.73 19.50
C PHE A 146 -10.69 17.84 18.44
N GLU A 147 -11.91 18.16 18.85
CA GLU A 147 -13.00 18.46 17.90
C GLU A 147 -12.66 19.64 17.01
N LYS A 148 -12.19 20.77 17.58
CA LYS A 148 -11.78 21.93 16.79
C LYS A 148 -10.64 21.60 15.83
N LEU A 149 -9.66 20.81 16.24
CA LEU A 149 -8.56 20.38 15.38
C LEU A 149 -9.05 19.45 14.28
N ALA A 150 -9.98 18.52 14.56
CA ALA A 150 -10.56 17.65 13.57
C ALA A 150 -11.34 18.44 12.50
N HIS A 151 -12.04 19.51 12.88
CA HIS A 151 -12.68 20.43 11.92
C HIS A 151 -11.66 21.24 11.12
N ALA A 152 -10.63 21.77 11.77
CA ALA A 152 -9.61 22.59 11.11
C ALA A 152 -8.71 21.81 10.14
N THR A 153 -8.67 20.49 10.26
CA THR A 153 -7.88 19.59 9.40
C THR A 153 -8.70 18.93 8.29
N GLU A 154 -9.80 19.56 7.86
CA GLU A 154 -10.60 19.09 6.73
C GLU A 154 -9.74 18.97 5.47
N GLY A 155 -9.83 17.83 4.77
CA GLY A 155 -9.05 17.54 3.57
C GLY A 155 -7.63 17.03 3.82
N CYS A 156 -7.15 17.04 5.07
CA CYS A 156 -5.83 16.51 5.40
C CYS A 156 -5.82 14.98 5.36
N SER A 157 -4.70 14.44 4.91
CA SER A 157 -4.42 13.01 5.03
C SER A 157 -4.13 12.59 6.46
N GLY A 158 -4.25 11.30 6.79
CA GLY A 158 -3.93 10.80 8.11
C GLY A 158 -2.45 11.02 8.51
N ALA A 159 -1.54 11.12 7.55
CA ALA A 159 -0.13 11.44 7.78
C ALA A 159 0.06 12.90 8.20
N GLU A 160 -0.64 13.84 7.55
CA GLU A 160 -0.60 15.27 7.90
C GLU A 160 -1.21 15.54 9.27
N VAL A 161 -2.33 14.90 9.60
CA VAL A 161 -2.92 14.98 10.95
C VAL A 161 -1.96 14.44 12.02
N ALA A 162 -1.30 13.30 11.73
CA ALA A 162 -0.32 12.74 12.65
C ALA A 162 0.91 13.64 12.83
N LEU A 163 1.39 14.27 11.75
CA LEU A 163 2.50 15.23 11.78
C LEU A 163 2.13 16.46 12.62
N LEU A 164 0.92 17.00 12.43
CA LEU A 164 0.43 18.14 13.21
C LEU A 164 0.49 17.85 14.73
N CYS A 165 0.02 16.67 15.16
CA CYS A 165 0.08 16.27 16.55
C CYS A 165 1.53 16.15 17.06
N GLN A 166 2.44 15.64 16.23
CA GLN A 166 3.85 15.50 16.58
C GLN A 166 4.52 16.88 16.73
N GLU A 167 4.31 17.78 15.78
CA GLU A 167 4.87 19.15 15.83
C GLU A 167 4.31 19.94 17.02
N ALA A 168 3.03 19.81 17.33
CA ALA A 168 2.43 20.43 18.51
C ALA A 168 3.10 19.92 19.80
N GLY A 169 3.38 18.62 19.90
CA GLY A 169 4.09 18.05 21.04
C GLY A 169 5.53 18.54 21.15
N LEU A 170 6.24 18.67 20.04
CA LEU A 170 7.59 19.24 20.02
C LEU A 170 7.61 20.71 20.43
N ALA A 171 6.68 21.51 19.93
CA ALA A 171 6.56 22.93 20.27
C ALA A 171 6.25 23.16 21.75
N ALA A 172 5.56 22.22 22.40
CA ALA A 172 5.25 22.32 23.84
C ALA A 172 6.46 22.02 24.75
N ILE A 173 7.53 21.40 24.21
CA ILE A 173 8.75 21.07 24.98
C ILE A 173 9.83 22.15 24.79
N MET A 174 9.75 22.97 23.78
CA MET A 174 10.65 24.08 23.50
C MET A 174 10.29 25.30 24.31
#